data_7962bb9557aca42eb419da220296d850
#
_entry.id   7962bb9557aca42eb419da220296d850
#
_cell.length_a   1.000
_cell.length_b   1.000
_cell.length_c   1.000
_cell.angle_alpha   90.00
_cell.angle_beta   90.00
_cell.angle_gamma   90.00
#
_symmetry.space_group_name_H-M   'P 1'
#
loop_
_entity.id
_entity.type
_entity.pdbx_description
1 polymer ?
#
loop_
_entity_poly.entity_id
_entity_poly.type
_entity_poly.pdbx_seq_one_letter_code
_entity_poly.pdbx_strand_id
1 'polypeptide(L)'
;MTPAAMIQLAISQGQSLEQLERLLELQIRYEANCARKAYHDAMAKFKTDPPKIDKDRHVSFATAKGKTEYRHASLANVTEKINSALSAQGLSASWITDQEGDKIKVTCKITHILGHSETTSLSSAADTSGGKNMIQAIGSTVRLIMCFSLISRLLSPGS
;
A
#
# COMPACT_ATOMS: atom_id res chain seq x y z
N MET A 1 0.30 20.70 -22.93
CA MET A 1 -1.03 21.18 -23.45
C MET A 1 -2.09 20.52 -22.58
N THR A 2 -3.05 21.27 -22.05
CA THR A 2 -4.13 20.69 -21.22
C THR A 2 -5.21 20.08 -22.11
N PRO A 3 -5.98 19.07 -21.61
CA PRO A 3 -7.11 18.51 -22.36
C PRO A 3 -8.11 19.57 -22.85
N ALA A 4 -8.39 20.57 -22.02
CA ALA A 4 -9.27 21.68 -22.40
C ALA A 4 -8.72 22.48 -23.59
N ALA A 5 -7.42 22.75 -23.65
CA ALA A 5 -6.79 23.44 -24.77
C ALA A 5 -6.82 22.60 -26.06
N MET A 6 -6.69 21.27 -25.95
CA MET A 6 -6.82 20.36 -27.10
C MET A 6 -8.24 20.34 -27.65
N ILE A 7 -9.24 20.31 -26.75
CA ILE A 7 -10.67 20.37 -27.16
C ILE A 7 -10.95 21.67 -27.86
N GLN A 8 -10.53 22.83 -27.33
CA GLN A 8 -10.73 24.12 -27.97
C GLN A 8 -10.07 24.19 -29.36
N LEU A 9 -8.84 23.70 -29.49
CA LEU A 9 -8.13 23.65 -30.77
C LEU A 9 -8.87 22.76 -31.78
N ALA A 10 -9.32 21.58 -31.37
CA ALA A 10 -10.01 20.65 -32.24
C ALA A 10 -11.39 21.18 -32.66
N ILE A 11 -12.12 21.88 -31.79
CA ILE A 11 -13.38 22.58 -32.13
C ILE A 11 -13.10 23.68 -33.14
N SER A 12 -12.05 24.49 -32.97
CA SER A 12 -11.67 25.56 -33.87
C SER A 12 -11.26 25.06 -35.27
N GLN A 13 -10.78 23.81 -35.33
CA GLN A 13 -10.42 23.14 -36.60
C GLN A 13 -11.57 22.36 -37.26
N GLY A 14 -12.78 22.41 -36.68
CA GLY A 14 -13.95 21.73 -37.23
C GLY A 14 -13.88 20.20 -37.09
N GLN A 15 -13.13 19.68 -36.12
CA GLN A 15 -13.06 18.25 -35.86
C GLN A 15 -14.41 17.69 -35.40
N SER A 16 -14.72 16.46 -35.79
CA SER A 16 -15.95 15.80 -35.36
C SER A 16 -15.89 15.42 -33.88
N LEU A 17 -17.06 15.31 -33.24
CA LEU A 17 -17.17 14.88 -31.84
C LEU A 17 -16.48 13.52 -31.61
N GLU A 18 -16.62 12.60 -32.57
CA GLU A 18 -15.99 11.28 -32.51
C GLU A 18 -14.44 11.37 -32.50
N GLN A 19 -13.86 12.29 -33.26
CA GLN A 19 -12.42 12.53 -33.26
C GLN A 19 -11.95 13.11 -31.93
N LEU A 20 -12.75 14.01 -31.33
CA LEU A 20 -12.47 14.57 -29.98
C LEU A 20 -12.50 13.49 -28.89
N GLU A 21 -13.49 12.61 -28.90
CA GLU A 21 -13.60 11.51 -27.97
C GLU A 21 -12.40 10.58 -28.07
N ARG A 22 -11.97 10.23 -29.28
CA ARG A 22 -10.76 9.40 -29.49
C ARG A 22 -9.49 10.07 -29.00
N LEU A 23 -9.33 11.38 -29.19
CA LEU A 23 -8.18 12.13 -28.68
C LEU A 23 -8.16 12.17 -27.15
N LEU A 24 -9.32 12.38 -26.51
CA LEU A 24 -9.45 12.32 -25.04
C LEU A 24 -9.12 10.93 -24.50
N GLU A 25 -9.61 9.88 -25.16
CA GLU A 25 -9.30 8.52 -24.75
C GLU A 25 -7.80 8.21 -24.86
N LEU A 26 -7.14 8.64 -25.93
CA LEU A 26 -5.70 8.51 -26.07
C LEU A 26 -4.94 9.28 -24.99
N GLN A 27 -5.40 10.50 -24.65
CA GLN A 27 -4.81 11.29 -23.58
C GLN A 27 -4.92 10.58 -22.22
N ILE A 28 -6.10 10.07 -21.88
CA ILE A 28 -6.33 9.31 -20.63
C ILE A 28 -5.43 8.08 -20.57
N ARG A 29 -5.31 7.32 -21.65
CA ARG A 29 -4.42 6.16 -21.73
C ARG A 29 -2.95 6.54 -21.57
N TYR A 30 -2.53 7.64 -22.18
CA TYR A 30 -1.17 8.15 -22.05
C TYR A 30 -0.87 8.56 -20.62
N GLU A 31 -1.75 9.32 -19.97
CA GLU A 31 -1.61 9.74 -18.57
C GLU A 31 -1.57 8.54 -17.62
N ALA A 32 -2.45 7.56 -17.80
CA ALA A 32 -2.45 6.33 -17.03
C ALA A 32 -1.13 5.55 -17.18
N ASN A 33 -0.57 5.49 -18.39
CA ASN A 33 0.71 4.85 -18.65
C ASN A 33 1.88 5.61 -18.00
N CYS A 34 1.85 6.95 -18.05
CA CYS A 34 2.83 7.79 -17.35
C CYS A 34 2.77 7.59 -15.83
N ALA A 35 1.56 7.56 -15.26
CA ALA A 35 1.34 7.32 -13.85
C ALA A 35 1.87 5.94 -13.42
N ARG A 36 1.62 4.90 -14.23
CA ARG A 36 2.15 3.54 -13.98
C ARG A 36 3.67 3.51 -14.00
N LYS A 37 4.30 4.11 -15.00
CA LYS A 37 5.77 4.19 -15.09
C LYS A 37 6.36 4.92 -13.88
N ALA A 38 5.78 6.04 -13.50
CA ALA A 38 6.21 6.82 -12.33
C ALA A 38 6.08 6.02 -11.03
N TYR A 39 5.01 5.24 -10.87
CA TYR A 39 4.84 4.34 -9.73
C TYR A 39 5.97 3.31 -9.66
N HIS A 40 6.29 2.64 -10.76
CA HIS A 40 7.37 1.64 -10.79
C HIS A 40 8.75 2.25 -10.54
N ASP A 41 9.02 3.46 -11.05
CA ASP A 41 10.26 4.19 -10.78
C ASP A 41 10.38 4.56 -9.28
N ALA A 42 9.31 5.10 -8.70
CA ALA A 42 9.26 5.43 -7.28
C ALA A 42 9.44 4.19 -6.39
N MET A 43 8.80 3.05 -6.75
CA MET A 43 8.98 1.79 -6.04
C MET A 43 10.40 1.23 -6.17
N ALA A 44 11.03 1.36 -7.33
CA ALA A 44 12.43 0.96 -7.52
C ALA A 44 13.36 1.78 -6.63
N LYS A 45 13.17 3.11 -6.59
CA LYS A 45 13.93 4.02 -5.71
C LYS A 45 13.75 3.68 -4.23
N PHE A 46 12.51 3.44 -3.79
CA PHE A 46 12.22 3.02 -2.42
C PHE A 46 12.96 1.72 -2.06
N LYS A 47 13.00 0.74 -2.97
CA LYS A 47 13.67 -0.55 -2.75
C LYS A 47 15.20 -0.45 -2.72
N THR A 48 15.77 0.58 -3.31
CA THR A 48 17.22 0.80 -3.30
C THR A 48 17.72 1.20 -1.92
N ASP A 49 16.93 1.99 -1.18
CA ASP A 49 17.27 2.45 0.18
C ASP A 49 16.06 2.28 1.13
N PRO A 50 15.76 1.03 1.53
CA PRO A 50 14.65 0.78 2.44
C PRO A 50 14.96 1.29 3.85
N PRO A 51 13.97 1.86 4.58
CA PRO A 51 14.19 2.40 5.90
C PRO A 51 14.60 1.31 6.90
N LYS A 52 15.59 1.61 7.76
CA LYS A 52 15.96 0.74 8.86
C LYS A 52 14.91 0.81 9.96
N ILE A 53 14.34 -0.33 10.30
CA ILE A 53 13.32 -0.47 11.34
C ILE A 53 13.95 -1.03 12.58
N ASP A 54 14.07 -0.21 13.62
CA ASP A 54 14.62 -0.62 14.91
C ASP A 54 13.56 -1.38 15.71
N LYS A 55 14.02 -2.35 16.53
CA LYS A 55 13.18 -3.09 17.46
C LYS A 55 12.99 -2.24 18.74
N ASP A 56 11.88 -1.51 18.82
CA ASP A 56 11.56 -0.56 19.88
C ASP A 56 10.77 -1.17 21.07
N ARG A 57 10.32 -2.43 20.95
CA ARG A 57 9.59 -3.15 22.00
C ARG A 57 10.36 -4.35 22.51
N HIS A 58 10.50 -4.41 23.82
CA HIS A 58 11.06 -5.54 24.55
C HIS A 58 9.91 -6.32 25.20
N VAL A 59 9.86 -7.62 24.95
CA VAL A 59 8.90 -8.53 25.56
C VAL A 59 9.66 -9.54 26.39
N SER A 60 9.26 -9.67 27.64
CA SER A 60 9.80 -10.63 28.59
C SER A 60 8.65 -11.31 29.32
N PHE A 61 8.61 -12.61 29.31
CA PHE A 61 7.62 -13.38 30.06
C PHE A 61 8.22 -14.67 30.58
N ALA A 62 7.75 -15.09 31.76
CA ALA A 62 8.13 -16.36 32.36
C ALA A 62 7.32 -17.49 31.72
N THR A 63 7.99 -18.57 31.37
CA THR A 63 7.39 -19.82 30.93
C THR A 63 7.80 -20.97 31.85
N ALA A 64 7.08 -22.08 31.80
CA ALA A 64 7.45 -23.28 32.58
C ALA A 64 8.86 -23.82 32.23
N LYS A 65 9.44 -23.42 31.11
CA LYS A 65 10.79 -23.80 30.64
C LYS A 65 11.86 -22.72 30.87
N GLY A 66 11.49 -21.59 31.54
CA GLY A 66 12.40 -20.48 31.79
C GLY A 66 11.85 -19.14 31.29
N LYS A 67 12.70 -18.10 31.36
CA LYS A 67 12.36 -16.75 30.92
C LYS A 67 12.57 -16.63 29.39
N THR A 68 11.54 -16.17 28.67
CA THR A 68 11.65 -15.87 27.26
C THR A 68 11.69 -14.36 27.06
N GLU A 69 12.69 -13.88 26.33
CA GLU A 69 12.87 -12.46 26.00
C GLU A 69 13.08 -12.32 24.52
N TYR A 70 12.38 -11.37 23.93
CA TYR A 70 12.60 -10.98 22.53
C TYR A 70 12.26 -9.51 22.29
N ARG A 71 12.87 -8.94 21.25
CA ARG A 71 12.61 -7.57 20.83
C ARG A 71 11.94 -7.59 19.46
N HIS A 72 10.92 -6.75 19.28
CA HIS A 72 10.24 -6.55 18.01
C HIS A 72 9.99 -5.06 17.75
N ALA A 73 9.77 -4.71 16.49
CA ALA A 73 9.31 -3.38 16.13
C ALA A 73 7.82 -3.25 16.39
N SER A 74 7.39 -2.13 16.97
CA SER A 74 5.96 -1.81 17.07
C SER A 74 5.40 -1.46 15.70
N LEU A 75 4.07 -1.69 15.50
CA LEU A 75 3.40 -1.29 14.26
C LEU A 75 3.54 0.22 14.01
N ALA A 76 3.45 1.02 15.07
CA ALA A 76 3.60 2.47 14.97
C ALA A 76 4.96 2.87 14.41
N ASN A 77 6.05 2.30 14.94
CA ASN A 77 7.40 2.55 14.45
C ASN A 77 7.58 2.09 12.99
N VAL A 78 7.05 0.90 12.64
CA VAL A 78 7.10 0.38 11.27
C VAL A 78 6.37 1.30 10.31
N THR A 79 5.13 1.67 10.62
CA THR A 79 4.30 2.51 9.74
C THR A 79 4.85 3.92 9.60
N GLU A 80 5.35 4.53 10.67
CA GLU A 80 5.94 5.86 10.64
C GLU A 80 7.17 5.91 9.73
N LYS A 81 8.12 5.01 9.92
CA LYS A 81 9.35 4.97 9.13
C LYS A 81 9.09 4.63 7.66
N ILE A 82 8.21 3.65 7.39
CA ILE A 82 7.87 3.28 6.02
C ILE A 82 7.07 4.39 5.34
N ASN A 83 6.09 5.00 6.00
CA ASN A 83 5.30 6.08 5.41
C ASN A 83 6.17 7.30 5.08
N SER A 84 7.11 7.65 5.95
CA SER A 84 8.07 8.72 5.68
C SER A 84 8.91 8.43 4.43
N ALA A 85 9.44 7.22 4.33
CA ALA A 85 10.25 6.81 3.18
C ALA A 85 9.43 6.70 1.87
N LEU A 86 8.19 6.21 1.94
CA LEU A 86 7.27 6.18 0.80
C LEU A 86 6.91 7.59 0.33
N SER A 87 6.58 8.48 1.27
CA SER A 87 6.22 9.88 0.96
C SER A 87 7.36 10.62 0.27
N ALA A 88 8.61 10.35 0.62
CA ALA A 88 9.78 10.91 -0.05
C ALA A 88 9.88 10.52 -1.53
N GLN A 89 9.24 9.42 -1.92
CA GLN A 89 9.14 8.95 -3.31
C GLN A 89 7.78 9.24 -3.96
N GLY A 90 6.93 10.07 -3.33
CA GLY A 90 5.60 10.36 -3.85
C GLY A 90 4.62 9.18 -3.76
N LEU A 91 4.88 8.23 -2.87
CA LEU A 91 4.04 7.06 -2.61
C LEU A 91 3.29 7.21 -1.28
N SER A 92 2.11 6.63 -1.17
CA SER A 92 1.34 6.53 0.06
C SER A 92 0.79 5.12 0.24
N ALA A 93 0.75 4.63 1.49
CA ALA A 93 0.14 3.35 1.82
C ALA A 93 -1.18 3.55 2.57
N SER A 94 -2.18 2.76 2.23
CA SER A 94 -3.46 2.68 2.93
C SER A 94 -3.91 1.23 3.06
N TRP A 95 -4.82 0.96 4.02
CA TRP A 95 -5.34 -0.37 4.27
C TRP A 95 -6.85 -0.34 4.33
N ILE A 96 -7.45 -1.38 3.74
CA ILE A 96 -8.87 -1.66 3.85
C ILE A 96 -8.99 -3.00 4.58
N THR A 97 -9.78 -3.02 5.64
CA THR A 97 -10.05 -4.23 6.42
C THR A 97 -11.48 -4.67 6.15
N ASP A 98 -11.64 -5.94 5.82
CA ASP A 98 -12.91 -6.58 5.58
C ASP A 98 -12.99 -7.90 6.36
N GLN A 99 -14.21 -8.34 6.69
CA GLN A 99 -14.45 -9.59 7.38
C GLN A 99 -15.37 -10.47 6.53
N GLU A 100 -14.86 -11.64 6.15
CA GLU A 100 -15.58 -12.65 5.40
C GLU A 100 -15.77 -13.90 6.29
N GLY A 101 -16.91 -14.02 6.97
CA GLY A 101 -17.15 -15.07 7.96
C GLY A 101 -16.16 -15.00 9.12
N ASP A 102 -15.41 -16.09 9.33
CA ASP A 102 -14.40 -16.19 10.40
C ASP A 102 -13.02 -15.63 9.99
N LYS A 103 -12.89 -15.18 8.74
CA LYS A 103 -11.62 -14.68 8.20
C LYS A 103 -11.62 -13.16 8.15
N ILE A 104 -10.50 -12.60 8.52
CA ILE A 104 -10.19 -11.20 8.38
C ILE A 104 -9.30 -11.03 7.17
N LYS A 105 -9.74 -10.19 6.23
CA LYS A 105 -9.00 -9.81 5.03
C LYS A 105 -8.51 -8.38 5.17
N VAL A 106 -7.23 -8.17 4.94
CA VAL A 106 -6.63 -6.84 4.90
C VAL A 106 -6.01 -6.63 3.53
N THR A 107 -6.42 -5.57 2.86
CA THR A 107 -5.89 -5.15 1.57
C THR A 107 -5.00 -3.93 1.78
N CYS A 108 -3.73 -4.06 1.49
CA CYS A 108 -2.78 -2.96 1.43
C CYS A 108 -2.82 -2.36 0.02
N LYS A 109 -3.01 -1.05 -0.09
CA LYS A 109 -2.98 -0.30 -1.34
C LYS A 109 -1.86 0.73 -1.28
N ILE A 110 -0.92 0.67 -2.22
CA ILE A 110 0.11 1.70 -2.40
C ILE A 110 -0.25 2.52 -3.62
N THR A 111 -0.34 3.83 -3.43
CA THR A 111 -0.76 4.79 -4.46
C THR A 111 0.37 5.80 -4.71
N HIS A 112 0.66 6.07 -5.97
CA HIS A 112 1.56 7.16 -6.38
C HIS A 112 0.78 8.46 -6.56
N ILE A 113 1.43 9.60 -6.36
CA ILE A 113 0.84 10.95 -6.48
C ILE A 113 0.18 11.20 -7.85
N LEU A 114 0.62 10.51 -8.91
CA LEU A 114 0.01 10.58 -10.25
C LEU A 114 -1.21 9.64 -10.41
N GLY A 115 -1.69 9.01 -9.33
CA GLY A 115 -2.95 8.26 -9.32
C GLY A 115 -2.84 6.76 -9.58
N HIS A 116 -1.71 6.24 -10.07
CA HIS A 116 -1.56 4.78 -10.21
C HIS A 116 -1.44 4.12 -8.85
N SER A 117 -2.09 2.97 -8.68
CA SER A 117 -2.04 2.21 -7.42
C SER A 117 -2.03 0.71 -7.67
N GLU A 118 -1.40 -0.01 -6.76
CA GLU A 118 -1.39 -1.46 -6.72
C GLU A 118 -1.77 -1.97 -5.33
N THR A 119 -2.39 -3.15 -5.28
CA THR A 119 -2.91 -3.73 -4.05
C THR A 119 -2.33 -5.12 -3.79
N THR A 120 -2.23 -5.46 -2.51
CA THR A 120 -1.94 -6.82 -2.04
C THR A 120 -2.90 -7.14 -0.90
N SER A 121 -3.56 -8.30 -0.97
CA SER A 121 -4.50 -8.73 0.06
C SER A 121 -3.98 -9.97 0.76
N LEU A 122 -4.16 -9.99 2.07
CA LEU A 122 -3.89 -11.16 2.91
C LEU A 122 -5.13 -11.42 3.77
N SER A 123 -5.42 -12.68 4.01
CA SER A 123 -6.50 -13.08 4.91
C SER A 123 -6.02 -14.13 5.91
N SER A 124 -6.54 -14.06 7.12
CA SER A 124 -6.27 -15.03 8.19
C SER A 124 -7.50 -15.18 9.08
N ALA A 125 -7.62 -16.32 9.73
CA ALA A 125 -8.55 -16.47 10.85
C ALA A 125 -8.17 -15.52 12.00
N ALA A 126 -9.14 -15.17 12.85
CA ALA A 126 -8.89 -14.36 14.04
C ALA A 126 -7.89 -15.08 14.98
N ASP A 127 -6.88 -14.34 15.48
CA ASP A 127 -5.89 -14.87 16.41
C ASP A 127 -6.49 -14.97 17.84
N THR A 128 -6.99 -16.13 18.19
CA THR A 128 -7.58 -16.44 19.50
C THR A 128 -6.54 -16.86 20.55
N SER A 129 -5.24 -16.81 20.26
CA SER A 129 -4.20 -17.22 21.19
C SER A 129 -4.15 -16.35 22.44
N GLY A 130 -3.72 -16.93 23.57
CA GLY A 130 -3.47 -16.18 24.81
C GLY A 130 -4.72 -15.68 25.55
N GLY A 131 -5.89 -16.32 25.40
CA GLY A 131 -7.11 -15.95 26.11
C GLY A 131 -7.72 -14.59 25.69
N LYS A 132 -7.45 -14.14 24.48
CA LYS A 132 -8.01 -12.91 23.91
C LYS A 132 -9.51 -13.01 23.73
N ASN A 133 -10.24 -11.93 23.99
CA ASN A 133 -11.62 -11.82 23.54
C ASN A 133 -11.68 -11.61 22.01
N MET A 134 -12.86 -11.72 21.41
CA MET A 134 -13.08 -11.60 19.96
C MET A 134 -12.49 -10.29 19.37
N ILE A 135 -12.69 -9.16 20.05
CA ILE A 135 -12.20 -7.84 19.58
C ILE A 135 -10.68 -7.78 19.61
N GLN A 136 -10.06 -8.31 20.68
CA GLN A 136 -8.62 -8.38 20.80
C GLN A 136 -7.99 -9.33 19.76
N ALA A 137 -8.64 -10.46 19.50
CA ALA A 137 -8.26 -11.42 18.48
C ALA A 137 -8.27 -10.77 17.07
N ILE A 138 -9.33 -10.08 16.72
CA ILE A 138 -9.46 -9.34 15.46
C ILE A 138 -8.38 -8.27 15.36
N GLY A 139 -8.23 -7.42 16.38
CA GLY A 139 -7.22 -6.35 16.39
C GLY A 139 -5.79 -6.85 16.28
N SER A 140 -5.48 -7.97 16.90
CA SER A 140 -4.16 -8.64 16.80
C SER A 140 -3.92 -9.14 15.37
N THR A 141 -4.89 -9.80 14.76
CA THR A 141 -4.82 -10.32 13.39
C THR A 141 -4.67 -9.21 12.37
N VAL A 142 -5.51 -8.16 12.44
CA VAL A 142 -5.43 -6.99 11.56
C VAL A 142 -4.03 -6.37 11.60
N ARG A 143 -3.50 -6.14 12.80
CA ARG A 143 -2.17 -5.54 12.99
C ARG A 143 -1.06 -6.38 12.36
N LEU A 144 -1.13 -7.70 12.51
CA LEU A 144 -0.16 -8.62 11.93
C LEU A 144 -0.23 -8.61 10.41
N ILE A 145 -1.44 -8.72 9.85
CA ILE A 145 -1.67 -8.74 8.40
C ILE A 145 -1.26 -7.40 7.76
N MET A 146 -1.52 -6.26 8.42
CA MET A 146 -1.08 -4.95 7.94
C MET A 146 0.44 -4.88 7.78
N CYS A 147 1.21 -5.34 8.79
CA CYS A 147 2.66 -5.41 8.69
C CYS A 147 3.11 -6.32 7.54
N PHE A 148 2.56 -7.54 7.47
CA PHE A 148 2.96 -8.51 6.45
C PHE A 148 2.58 -8.08 5.03
N SER A 149 1.38 -7.52 4.82
CA SER A 149 0.95 -7.05 3.51
C SER A 149 1.83 -5.92 2.98
N LEU A 150 2.23 -5.00 3.86
CA LEU A 150 3.13 -3.91 3.50
C LEU A 150 4.52 -4.43 3.15
N ILE A 151 5.09 -5.27 3.99
CA ILE A 151 6.42 -5.86 3.78
C ILE A 151 6.42 -6.73 2.51
N SER A 152 5.42 -7.59 2.34
CA SER A 152 5.28 -8.43 1.16
C SER A 152 5.23 -7.61 -0.13
N ARG A 153 4.45 -6.51 -0.12
CA ARG A 153 4.33 -5.63 -1.29
C ARG A 153 5.63 -4.91 -1.61
N LEU A 154 6.35 -4.45 -0.58
CA LEU A 154 7.60 -3.72 -0.74
C LEU A 154 8.78 -4.61 -1.16
N LEU A 155 8.77 -5.88 -0.72
CA LEU A 155 9.84 -6.84 -1.02
C LEU A 155 9.56 -7.69 -2.28
N SER A 156 8.32 -7.73 -2.79
CA SER A 156 8.02 -8.48 -4.02
C SER A 156 8.85 -7.94 -5.19
N PRO A 157 9.51 -8.81 -5.97
CA PRO A 157 10.08 -8.41 -7.25
C PRO A 157 8.94 -7.86 -8.10
N GLY A 158 9.14 -6.71 -8.72
CA GLY A 158 8.14 -6.09 -9.58
C GLY A 158 7.74 -7.05 -10.70
N SER A 159 6.45 -7.18 -10.91
CA SER A 159 5.85 -7.88 -12.07
C SER A 159 6.07 -7.07 -13.32
#